data_1673a61a62ff34984f02ceffd301d1ed
#
_entry.id   1673a61a62ff34984f02ceffd301d1ed
#
_cell.length_a   1.000
_cell.length_b   1.000
_cell.length_c   1.000
_cell.angle_alpha   90.00
_cell.angle_beta   90.00
_cell.angle_gamma   90.00
#
_symmetry.space_group_name_H-M   'P 1'
#
loop_
_entity.id
_entity.type
_entity.pdbx_description
1 polymer ?
#
loop_
_entity_poly.entity_id
_entity_poly.type
_entity_poly.pdbx_seq_one_letter_code
_entity_poly.pdbx_strand_id
1 'polypeptide(L)'
;MLRIEKVTDTDITCTVLNNGKIKTKKGVNVPGVHLSMPYLSQRDRDDIIFGVQQGFDFIAASFVRTAQDVYDIRNLLNEYDSNIRIIAKIENREGVNNIDSILAAADAVMVARGDLGVEIDFTELPGIQKSVIDRSFSFGKPIVTATQMLDSMMVNPRPTRAEISDVANAIYDGTSAIMLSGETAAGAYPVEALKTMSAIAERTENEPHYRDERFKEAHGQISVSDATAHAACLTAKDVNAAAIVTVSESGNTARLLSKYRPTQPIIACVMDEQVQRQLSLSWGITSLLMGPARSTDELIEMSTALAQKNGYLHNGELAVVTAGVPVGVSGTTNMIKIHMVG
;
A
#
# COMPACT_ATOMS: atom_id res chain seq x y z
N MET A 1 13.64 28.71 -6.37
CA MET A 1 12.44 29.26 -5.69
C MET A 1 12.19 30.66 -6.20
N LEU A 2 10.93 31.02 -6.41
CA LEU A 2 10.49 32.34 -6.86
C LEU A 2 9.49 32.90 -5.84
N ARG A 3 9.58 34.17 -5.51
CA ARG A 3 8.59 34.86 -4.70
C ARG A 3 7.74 35.76 -5.61
N ILE A 4 6.42 35.56 -5.57
CA ILE A 4 5.46 36.35 -6.33
C ILE A 4 5.38 37.76 -5.71
N GLU A 5 5.64 38.80 -6.51
CA GLU A 5 5.57 40.20 -6.09
C GLU A 5 4.30 40.88 -6.62
N LYS A 6 3.86 40.51 -7.85
CA LYS A 6 2.71 41.12 -8.48
C LYS A 6 2.07 40.12 -9.46
N VAL A 7 0.75 40.13 -9.48
CA VAL A 7 -0.07 39.36 -10.43
C VAL A 7 -0.94 40.30 -11.23
N THR A 8 -1.02 40.08 -12.54
CA THR A 8 -1.95 40.73 -13.47
C THR A 8 -2.75 39.65 -14.19
N ASP A 9 -3.63 40.03 -15.09
CA ASP A 9 -4.44 39.06 -15.85
C ASP A 9 -3.60 38.14 -16.73
N THR A 10 -2.41 38.55 -17.14
CA THR A 10 -1.54 37.82 -18.08
C THR A 10 -0.15 37.51 -17.53
N ASP A 11 0.30 38.22 -16.51
CA ASP A 11 1.68 38.14 -16.07
C ASP A 11 1.81 37.99 -14.54
N ILE A 12 2.81 37.19 -14.13
CA ILE A 12 3.23 37.02 -12.74
C ILE A 12 4.67 37.52 -12.63
N THR A 13 4.86 38.64 -11.93
CA THR A 13 6.20 39.20 -11.65
C THR A 13 6.76 38.54 -10.38
N CYS A 14 7.96 37.95 -10.49
CA CYS A 14 8.59 37.24 -9.40
C CYS A 14 10.01 37.70 -9.11
N THR A 15 10.40 37.66 -7.84
CA THR A 15 11.80 37.78 -7.40
C THR A 15 12.41 36.38 -7.30
N VAL A 16 13.57 36.16 -7.93
CA VAL A 16 14.34 34.90 -7.85
C VAL A 16 15.05 34.84 -6.50
N LEU A 17 14.76 33.80 -5.70
CA LEU A 17 15.32 33.65 -4.34
C LEU A 17 16.59 32.79 -4.31
N ASN A 18 16.79 31.92 -5.29
CA ASN A 18 17.99 31.08 -5.38
C ASN A 18 18.32 30.76 -6.83
N ASN A 19 19.57 30.44 -7.10
CA ASN A 19 20.02 30.05 -8.44
C ASN A 19 19.35 28.76 -8.91
N GLY A 20 19.03 28.68 -10.21
CA GLY A 20 18.43 27.51 -10.82
C GLY A 20 18.30 27.64 -12.33
N LYS A 21 18.01 26.52 -13.02
CA LYS A 21 17.73 26.47 -14.45
C LYS A 21 16.26 26.13 -14.66
N ILE A 22 15.51 26.99 -15.35
CA ILE A 22 14.16 26.71 -15.80
C ILE A 22 14.27 26.11 -17.19
N LYS A 23 13.67 24.93 -17.37
CA LYS A 23 13.61 24.23 -18.67
C LYS A 23 12.20 24.30 -19.24
N THR A 24 12.07 24.14 -20.56
CA THR A 24 10.79 24.04 -21.25
C THR A 24 9.96 22.86 -20.70
N LYS A 25 8.64 23.05 -20.60
CA LYS A 25 7.66 22.04 -20.13
C LYS A 25 7.88 21.55 -18.69
N LYS A 26 8.39 22.40 -17.81
CA LYS A 26 8.46 22.11 -16.36
C LYS A 26 7.16 22.56 -15.69
N GLY A 27 6.66 21.70 -14.78
CA GLY A 27 5.58 22.05 -13.88
C GLY A 27 5.99 23.16 -12.89
N VAL A 28 5.01 23.83 -12.34
CA VAL A 28 5.15 24.86 -11.31
C VAL A 28 4.37 24.39 -10.09
N ASN A 29 5.04 24.28 -8.94
CA ASN A 29 4.38 24.06 -7.67
C ASN A 29 4.09 25.42 -7.03
N VAL A 30 2.91 25.54 -6.43
CA VAL A 30 2.47 26.77 -5.75
C VAL A 30 2.08 26.40 -4.31
N PRO A 31 3.07 26.23 -3.41
CA PRO A 31 2.83 25.75 -2.06
C PRO A 31 1.80 26.59 -1.29
N GLY A 32 0.87 25.91 -0.61
CA GLY A 32 -0.13 26.56 0.23
C GLY A 32 -1.28 27.25 -0.52
N VAL A 33 -1.37 27.12 -1.84
CA VAL A 33 -2.44 27.70 -2.65
C VAL A 33 -3.41 26.62 -3.12
N HIS A 34 -4.70 26.81 -2.80
CA HIS A 34 -5.74 25.97 -3.36
C HIS A 34 -5.95 26.26 -4.85
N LEU A 35 -5.82 25.24 -5.68
CA LEU A 35 -6.01 25.34 -7.13
C LEU A 35 -7.45 24.95 -7.49
N SER A 36 -8.18 25.86 -8.13
CA SER A 36 -9.59 25.66 -8.54
C SER A 36 -9.78 24.82 -9.82
N MET A 37 -8.69 24.27 -10.38
CA MET A 37 -8.77 23.43 -11.58
C MET A 37 -9.47 22.10 -11.29
N PRO A 38 -10.26 21.58 -12.26
CA PRO A 38 -10.79 20.21 -12.18
C PRO A 38 -9.64 19.22 -11.93
N TYR A 39 -9.90 18.20 -11.14
CA TYR A 39 -8.86 17.20 -10.79
C TYR A 39 -8.47 16.37 -12.02
N LEU A 40 -9.45 15.86 -12.77
CA LEU A 40 -9.20 15.10 -14.01
C LEU A 40 -9.29 16.02 -15.25
N SER A 41 -8.19 16.16 -15.96
CA SER A 41 -8.21 16.70 -17.33
C SER A 41 -8.76 15.67 -18.32
N GLN A 42 -9.05 16.08 -19.55
CA GLN A 42 -9.45 15.13 -20.62
C GLN A 42 -8.35 14.08 -20.86
N ARG A 43 -7.10 14.49 -20.84
CA ARG A 43 -5.97 13.57 -20.99
C ARG A 43 -5.91 12.53 -19.87
N ASP A 44 -6.12 12.92 -18.61
CA ASP A 44 -6.14 11.98 -17.49
C ASP A 44 -7.26 10.94 -17.67
N ARG A 45 -8.44 11.37 -18.16
CA ARG A 45 -9.54 10.47 -18.49
C ARG A 45 -9.15 9.47 -19.58
N ASP A 46 -8.53 9.94 -20.66
CA ASP A 46 -8.08 9.09 -21.76
C ASP A 46 -7.02 8.07 -21.30
N ASP A 47 -6.07 8.51 -20.47
CA ASP A 47 -5.02 7.67 -19.88
C ASP A 47 -5.62 6.61 -18.91
N ILE A 48 -6.63 6.96 -18.11
CA ILE A 48 -7.35 6.01 -17.24
C ILE A 48 -8.10 4.96 -18.08
N ILE A 49 -8.82 5.40 -19.11
CA ILE A 49 -9.53 4.48 -20.02
C ILE A 49 -8.56 3.52 -20.71
N PHE A 50 -7.40 4.03 -21.13
CA PHE A 50 -6.34 3.18 -21.67
C PHE A 50 -5.88 2.14 -20.64
N GLY A 51 -5.67 2.54 -19.37
CA GLY A 51 -5.30 1.62 -18.29
C GLY A 51 -6.34 0.52 -18.06
N VAL A 52 -7.64 0.85 -18.17
CA VAL A 52 -8.74 -0.13 -18.11
C VAL A 52 -8.62 -1.13 -19.27
N GLN A 53 -8.42 -0.63 -20.49
CA GLN A 53 -8.30 -1.47 -21.69
C GLN A 53 -7.07 -2.40 -21.65
N GLN A 54 -5.99 -1.97 -20.98
CA GLN A 54 -4.77 -2.77 -20.79
C GLN A 54 -4.84 -3.72 -19.58
N GLY A 55 -5.92 -3.69 -18.81
CA GLY A 55 -6.10 -4.56 -17.64
C GLY A 55 -5.13 -4.24 -16.49
N PHE A 56 -4.86 -2.97 -16.23
CA PHE A 56 -4.03 -2.56 -15.11
C PHE A 56 -4.71 -2.92 -13.77
N ASP A 57 -3.89 -3.21 -12.76
CA ASP A 57 -4.37 -3.58 -11.43
C ASP A 57 -4.54 -2.37 -10.51
N PHE A 58 -3.73 -1.32 -10.73
CA PHE A 58 -3.70 -0.10 -9.91
C PHE A 58 -3.55 1.16 -10.74
N ILE A 59 -4.16 2.24 -10.25
CA ILE A 59 -3.89 3.62 -10.66
C ILE A 59 -3.28 4.35 -9.48
N ALA A 60 -2.08 4.92 -9.64
CA ALA A 60 -1.47 5.82 -8.68
C ALA A 60 -1.84 7.27 -9.03
N ALA A 61 -2.81 7.81 -8.33
CA ALA A 61 -3.40 9.11 -8.57
C ALA A 61 -2.55 10.23 -7.93
N SER A 62 -1.92 11.08 -8.74
CA SER A 62 -1.05 12.16 -8.25
C SER A 62 -1.85 13.35 -7.75
N PHE A 63 -1.28 14.08 -6.77
CA PHE A 63 -1.82 15.32 -6.22
C PHE A 63 -3.26 15.25 -5.73
N VAL A 64 -3.65 14.13 -5.13
CA VAL A 64 -4.97 13.98 -4.49
C VAL A 64 -5.08 14.98 -3.33
N ARG A 65 -6.15 15.77 -3.33
CA ARG A 65 -6.44 16.83 -2.34
C ARG A 65 -7.58 16.44 -1.42
N THR A 66 -8.58 15.76 -1.96
CA THR A 66 -9.84 15.43 -1.28
C THR A 66 -10.35 14.04 -1.66
N ALA A 67 -11.34 13.53 -0.91
CA ALA A 67 -12.06 12.32 -1.28
C ALA A 67 -12.77 12.44 -2.64
N GLN A 68 -13.20 13.66 -3.03
CA GLN A 68 -13.87 13.89 -4.31
C GLN A 68 -12.95 13.58 -5.48
N ASP A 69 -11.67 13.93 -5.39
CA ASP A 69 -10.68 13.60 -6.43
C ASP A 69 -10.59 12.08 -6.66
N VAL A 70 -10.69 11.29 -5.58
CA VAL A 70 -10.72 9.82 -5.66
C VAL A 70 -12.04 9.32 -6.25
N TYR A 71 -13.17 9.91 -5.85
CA TYR A 71 -14.48 9.55 -6.40
C TYR A 71 -14.59 9.87 -7.88
N ASP A 72 -13.97 10.94 -8.37
CA ASP A 72 -13.96 11.28 -9.79
C ASP A 72 -13.30 10.17 -10.63
N ILE A 73 -12.18 9.59 -10.14
CA ILE A 73 -11.56 8.42 -10.76
C ILE A 73 -12.46 7.19 -10.63
N ARG A 74 -13.00 6.94 -9.43
CA ARG A 74 -13.85 5.76 -9.17
C ARG A 74 -15.08 5.75 -10.05
N ASN A 75 -15.72 6.90 -10.26
CA ASN A 75 -16.89 7.04 -11.12
C ASN A 75 -16.52 6.69 -12.59
N LEU A 76 -15.38 7.18 -13.06
CA LEU A 76 -14.90 6.84 -14.41
C LEU A 76 -14.61 5.33 -14.52
N LEU A 77 -13.99 4.70 -13.54
CA LEU A 77 -13.75 3.25 -13.53
C LEU A 77 -15.07 2.45 -13.53
N ASN A 78 -16.07 2.92 -12.79
CA ASN A 78 -17.40 2.29 -12.74
C ASN A 78 -18.14 2.36 -14.10
N GLU A 79 -17.93 3.42 -14.90
CA GLU A 79 -18.48 3.52 -16.28
C GLU A 79 -18.00 2.38 -17.19
N TYR A 80 -16.85 1.76 -16.83
CA TYR A 80 -16.23 0.66 -17.58
C TYR A 80 -16.24 -0.68 -16.83
N ASP A 81 -17.05 -0.82 -15.78
CA ASP A 81 -17.11 -2.04 -14.92
C ASP A 81 -15.72 -2.50 -14.44
N SER A 82 -14.82 -1.56 -14.17
CA SER A 82 -13.42 -1.86 -13.87
C SER A 82 -13.16 -1.96 -12.37
N ASN A 83 -12.46 -3.01 -11.95
CA ASN A 83 -12.02 -3.27 -10.58
C ASN A 83 -10.60 -2.77 -10.28
N ILE A 84 -10.06 -1.87 -11.09
CA ILE A 84 -8.76 -1.24 -10.85
C ILE A 84 -8.78 -0.53 -9.48
N ARG A 85 -7.73 -0.73 -8.68
CA ARG A 85 -7.57 -0.13 -7.36
C ARG A 85 -6.90 1.24 -7.46
N ILE A 86 -7.32 2.16 -6.59
CA ILE A 86 -6.81 3.53 -6.58
C ILE A 86 -5.84 3.71 -5.40
N ILE A 87 -4.60 4.07 -5.70
CA ILE A 87 -3.59 4.51 -4.73
C ILE A 87 -3.58 6.03 -4.75
N ALA A 88 -4.10 6.68 -3.71
CA ALA A 88 -4.06 8.12 -3.60
C ALA A 88 -2.67 8.60 -3.15
N LYS A 89 -2.00 9.42 -3.97
CA LYS A 89 -0.69 9.99 -3.64
C LYS A 89 -0.88 11.27 -2.84
N ILE A 90 -0.33 11.27 -1.62
CA ILE A 90 -0.34 12.42 -0.71
C ILE A 90 0.91 13.24 -0.96
N GLU A 91 0.73 14.36 -1.68
CA GLU A 91 1.79 15.19 -2.26
C GLU A 91 1.66 16.67 -1.89
N ASN A 92 0.63 17.04 -1.13
CA ASN A 92 0.34 18.43 -0.79
C ASN A 92 -0.29 18.57 0.60
N ARG A 93 -0.31 19.80 1.14
CA ARG A 93 -0.88 20.11 2.47
C ARG A 93 -2.37 19.77 2.55
N GLU A 94 -3.13 20.03 1.50
CA GLU A 94 -4.57 19.78 1.49
C GLU A 94 -4.87 18.27 1.62
N GLY A 95 -4.14 17.41 0.90
CA GLY A 95 -4.23 15.95 1.01
C GLY A 95 -3.88 15.44 2.41
N VAL A 96 -2.86 16.02 3.07
CA VAL A 96 -2.52 15.69 4.46
C VAL A 96 -3.68 16.05 5.40
N ASN A 97 -4.26 17.23 5.26
CA ASN A 97 -5.37 17.69 6.11
C ASN A 97 -6.65 16.84 5.91
N ASN A 98 -6.87 16.30 4.72
CA ASN A 98 -8.04 15.51 4.34
C ASN A 98 -7.78 14.00 4.37
N ILE A 99 -6.70 13.54 4.98
CA ILE A 99 -6.23 12.14 4.89
C ILE A 99 -7.31 11.11 5.26
N ASP A 100 -8.11 11.35 6.29
CA ASP A 100 -9.14 10.40 6.74
C ASP A 100 -10.22 10.20 5.68
N SER A 101 -10.68 11.28 5.05
CA SER A 101 -11.69 11.20 3.98
C SER A 101 -11.12 10.57 2.71
N ILE A 102 -9.85 10.81 2.41
CA ILE A 102 -9.14 10.17 1.28
C ILE A 102 -8.99 8.67 1.54
N LEU A 103 -8.56 8.27 2.74
CA LEU A 103 -8.45 6.85 3.13
C LEU A 103 -9.79 6.12 3.06
N ALA A 104 -10.89 6.78 3.40
CA ALA A 104 -12.22 6.19 3.27
C ALA A 104 -12.59 5.90 1.80
N ALA A 105 -12.17 6.76 0.85
CA ALA A 105 -12.50 6.66 -0.57
C ALA A 105 -11.51 5.79 -1.38
N ALA A 106 -10.21 5.85 -1.06
CA ALA A 106 -9.15 5.16 -1.79
C ALA A 106 -8.99 3.69 -1.36
N ASP A 107 -8.31 2.89 -2.20
CA ASP A 107 -7.96 1.50 -1.88
C ASP A 107 -6.60 1.39 -1.16
N ALA A 108 -5.72 2.34 -1.42
CA ALA A 108 -4.41 2.49 -0.78
C ALA A 108 -3.97 3.95 -0.84
N VAL A 109 -2.94 4.30 -0.09
CA VAL A 109 -2.30 5.62 -0.17
C VAL A 109 -0.80 5.49 -0.38
N MET A 110 -0.18 6.58 -0.87
CA MET A 110 1.27 6.70 -1.01
C MET A 110 1.72 8.02 -0.43
N VAL A 111 2.70 8.01 0.46
CA VAL A 111 3.42 9.21 0.88
C VAL A 111 4.54 9.45 -0.12
N ALA A 112 4.32 10.40 -1.05
CA ALA A 112 5.29 10.78 -2.08
C ALA A 112 6.17 11.92 -1.55
N ARG A 113 7.21 11.55 -0.80
CA ARG A 113 8.01 12.47 0.01
C ARG A 113 8.71 13.56 -0.78
N GLY A 114 9.08 13.26 -2.05
CA GLY A 114 9.73 14.23 -2.94
C GLY A 114 8.85 15.44 -3.24
N ASP A 115 7.62 15.21 -3.69
CA ASP A 115 6.68 16.27 -4.03
C ASP A 115 6.10 16.91 -2.76
N LEU A 116 5.74 16.09 -1.76
CA LEU A 116 5.24 16.59 -0.49
C LEU A 116 6.24 17.52 0.21
N GLY A 117 7.55 17.20 0.18
CA GLY A 117 8.60 18.03 0.77
C GLY A 117 8.86 19.36 0.05
N VAL A 118 8.27 19.57 -1.14
CA VAL A 118 8.24 20.89 -1.82
C VAL A 118 7.04 21.72 -1.36
N GLU A 119 5.93 21.05 -1.00
CA GLU A 119 4.65 21.67 -0.65
C GLU A 119 4.51 22.01 0.84
N ILE A 120 5.27 21.35 1.70
CA ILE A 120 5.25 21.56 3.16
C ILE A 120 6.64 21.95 3.68
N ASP A 121 6.72 22.37 4.95
CA ASP A 121 8.02 22.51 5.61
C ASP A 121 8.65 21.10 5.76
N PHE A 122 9.89 20.96 5.28
CA PHE A 122 10.61 19.69 5.28
C PHE A 122 10.78 19.09 6.70
N THR A 123 10.76 19.94 7.73
CA THR A 123 10.85 19.51 9.13
C THR A 123 9.61 18.77 9.62
N GLU A 124 8.46 19.00 8.99
CA GLU A 124 7.20 18.31 9.30
C GLU A 124 7.09 16.92 8.65
N LEU A 125 7.83 16.67 7.56
CA LEU A 125 7.69 15.48 6.72
C LEU A 125 7.77 14.17 7.49
N PRO A 126 8.73 13.94 8.41
CA PRO A 126 8.81 12.70 9.17
C PRO A 126 7.58 12.45 10.07
N GLY A 127 7.07 13.50 10.69
CA GLY A 127 5.86 13.44 11.52
C GLY A 127 4.60 13.11 10.70
N ILE A 128 4.48 13.73 9.52
CA ILE A 128 3.38 13.47 8.59
C ILE A 128 3.44 12.03 8.07
N GLN A 129 4.62 11.52 7.68
CA GLN A 129 4.79 10.13 7.26
C GLN A 129 4.26 9.16 8.31
N LYS A 130 4.68 9.29 9.56
CA LYS A 130 4.22 8.44 10.67
C LYS A 130 2.71 8.54 10.87
N SER A 131 2.18 9.75 10.87
CA SER A 131 0.73 9.98 11.04
C SER A 131 -0.08 9.34 9.92
N VAL A 132 0.34 9.45 8.65
CA VAL A 132 -0.36 8.84 7.52
C VAL A 132 -0.27 7.31 7.58
N ILE A 133 0.86 6.74 8.03
CA ILE A 133 1.01 5.29 8.23
C ILE A 133 0.03 4.79 9.30
N ASP A 134 -0.04 5.45 10.46
CA ASP A 134 -0.96 5.09 11.56
C ASP A 134 -2.43 5.22 11.14
N ARG A 135 -2.78 6.26 10.39
CA ARG A 135 -4.13 6.42 9.83
C ARG A 135 -4.46 5.31 8.84
N SER A 136 -3.53 4.97 7.95
CA SER A 136 -3.72 3.88 6.99
C SER A 136 -3.97 2.55 7.69
N PHE A 137 -3.25 2.26 8.77
CA PHE A 137 -3.52 1.11 9.64
C PHE A 137 -4.95 1.14 10.19
N SER A 138 -5.38 2.27 10.76
CA SER A 138 -6.72 2.41 11.34
C SER A 138 -7.83 2.14 10.32
N PHE A 139 -7.64 2.53 9.06
CA PHE A 139 -8.57 2.27 7.95
C PHE A 139 -8.36 0.89 7.29
N GLY A 140 -7.36 0.12 7.68
CA GLY A 140 -7.02 -1.16 7.05
C GLY A 140 -6.59 -1.04 5.59
N LYS A 141 -5.98 0.09 5.22
CA LYS A 141 -5.54 0.39 3.85
C LYS A 141 -4.03 0.21 3.71
N PRO A 142 -3.54 -0.41 2.63
CA PRO A 142 -2.12 -0.44 2.34
C PRO A 142 -1.54 0.97 2.14
N ILE A 143 -0.30 1.15 2.57
CA ILE A 143 0.44 2.39 2.37
C ILE A 143 1.80 2.13 1.75
N VAL A 144 2.20 2.99 0.81
CA VAL A 144 3.51 2.98 0.16
C VAL A 144 4.32 4.19 0.63
N THR A 145 5.51 3.96 1.17
CA THR A 145 6.49 5.03 1.41
C THR A 145 7.39 5.14 0.19
N ALA A 146 7.38 6.32 -0.45
CA ALA A 146 7.96 6.52 -1.76
C ALA A 146 8.91 7.70 -1.82
N THR A 147 9.81 7.65 -2.80
CA THR A 147 10.81 8.67 -3.20
C THR A 147 11.94 8.91 -2.20
N GLN A 148 13.12 9.19 -2.72
CA GLN A 148 14.32 9.50 -1.94
C GLN A 148 14.70 8.41 -0.92
N MET A 149 14.44 7.14 -1.25
CA MET A 149 14.74 6.02 -0.36
C MET A 149 16.24 5.66 -0.41
N LEU A 150 16.79 5.50 -1.62
CA LEU A 150 18.19 5.20 -1.89
C LEU A 150 18.73 6.11 -3.00
N ASP A 151 18.41 7.40 -2.96
CA ASP A 151 18.65 8.37 -4.04
C ASP A 151 20.12 8.45 -4.47
N SER A 152 21.06 8.32 -3.52
CA SER A 152 22.50 8.28 -3.84
C SER A 152 22.88 7.12 -4.76
N MET A 153 22.09 6.04 -4.80
CA MET A 153 22.31 4.90 -5.70
C MET A 153 21.91 5.17 -7.14
N MET A 154 21.39 6.35 -7.46
CA MET A 154 21.31 6.83 -8.83
C MET A 154 22.68 6.83 -9.52
N VAL A 155 23.73 7.14 -8.78
CA VAL A 155 25.11 7.30 -9.30
C VAL A 155 26.16 6.51 -8.52
N ASN A 156 25.85 5.98 -7.34
CA ASN A 156 26.77 5.22 -6.49
C ASN A 156 26.31 3.77 -6.34
N PRO A 157 27.24 2.79 -6.27
CA PRO A 157 26.89 1.37 -6.12
C PRO A 157 26.44 0.99 -4.70
N ARG A 158 26.51 1.93 -3.74
CA ARG A 158 26.10 1.74 -2.34
C ARG A 158 25.39 2.97 -1.81
N PRO A 159 24.37 2.80 -0.95
CA PRO A 159 23.67 3.92 -0.35
C PRO A 159 24.49 4.55 0.79
N THR A 160 24.06 5.71 1.21
CA THR A 160 24.54 6.35 2.45
C THR A 160 23.97 5.64 3.68
N ARG A 161 24.59 5.86 4.85
CA ARG A 161 24.06 5.33 6.12
C ARG A 161 22.70 5.93 6.49
N ALA A 162 22.48 7.19 6.13
CA ALA A 162 21.21 7.88 6.36
C ALA A 162 20.06 7.22 5.56
N GLU A 163 20.31 6.85 4.30
CA GLU A 163 19.34 6.17 3.45
C GLU A 163 19.01 4.76 3.96
N ILE A 164 20.02 4.00 4.43
CA ILE A 164 19.78 2.70 5.06
C ILE A 164 18.87 2.86 6.28
N SER A 165 19.14 3.86 7.13
CA SER A 165 18.32 4.15 8.29
C SER A 165 16.92 4.62 7.92
N ASP A 166 16.75 5.37 6.84
CA ASP A 166 15.46 5.84 6.36
C ASP A 166 14.56 4.68 5.87
N VAL A 167 15.14 3.77 5.06
CA VAL A 167 14.43 2.54 4.64
C VAL A 167 14.00 1.70 5.84
N ALA A 168 14.91 1.47 6.79
CA ALA A 168 14.60 0.72 8.01
C ALA A 168 13.50 1.41 8.84
N ASN A 169 13.56 2.73 9.00
CA ASN A 169 12.56 3.49 9.74
C ASN A 169 11.17 3.42 9.09
N ALA A 170 11.06 3.48 7.76
CA ALA A 170 9.78 3.31 7.08
C ALA A 170 9.13 1.95 7.40
N ILE A 171 9.96 0.91 7.55
CA ILE A 171 9.49 -0.44 7.93
C ILE A 171 9.09 -0.47 9.42
N TYR A 172 9.89 0.10 10.31
CA TYR A 172 9.54 0.24 11.73
C TYR A 172 8.26 1.04 11.94
N ASP A 173 8.02 2.07 11.13
CA ASP A 173 6.78 2.87 11.15
C ASP A 173 5.56 2.03 10.72
N GLY A 174 5.75 0.90 10.05
CA GLY A 174 4.68 -0.01 9.64
C GLY A 174 4.17 0.20 8.21
N THR A 175 4.96 0.78 7.30
CA THR A 175 4.58 0.86 5.88
C THR A 175 4.25 -0.51 5.29
N SER A 176 3.36 -0.58 4.31
CA SER A 176 3.01 -1.84 3.63
C SER A 176 3.97 -2.17 2.50
N ALA A 177 4.51 -1.15 1.86
CA ALA A 177 5.48 -1.26 0.77
C ALA A 177 6.42 -0.05 0.78
N ILE A 178 7.60 -0.24 0.22
CA ILE A 178 8.60 0.79 -0.04
C ILE A 178 8.86 0.86 -1.54
N MET A 179 9.10 2.04 -2.08
CA MET A 179 9.22 2.24 -3.53
C MET A 179 10.54 2.91 -3.90
N LEU A 180 11.23 2.33 -4.87
CA LEU A 180 12.29 2.97 -5.64
C LEU A 180 11.69 3.73 -6.84
N SER A 181 12.26 4.86 -7.18
CA SER A 181 11.84 5.71 -8.30
C SER A 181 12.96 5.81 -9.34
N GLY A 182 13.70 6.91 -9.30
CA GLY A 182 14.82 7.17 -10.19
C GLY A 182 15.91 6.10 -10.12
N GLU A 183 16.12 5.53 -8.94
CA GLU A 183 17.15 4.52 -8.67
C GLU A 183 17.05 3.31 -9.60
N THR A 184 15.80 2.90 -9.93
CA THR A 184 15.54 1.80 -10.86
C THR A 184 15.15 2.25 -12.26
N ALA A 185 14.57 3.45 -12.42
CA ALA A 185 14.07 3.95 -13.70
C ALA A 185 15.18 4.58 -14.58
N ALA A 186 16.17 5.23 -13.97
CA ALA A 186 17.21 5.99 -14.66
C ALA A 186 18.60 5.93 -13.99
N GLY A 187 18.71 5.24 -12.86
CA GLY A 187 19.97 5.08 -12.09
C GLY A 187 20.97 4.18 -12.80
N ALA A 188 22.24 4.34 -12.44
CA ALA A 188 23.35 3.51 -12.95
C ALA A 188 23.39 2.10 -12.33
N TYR A 189 22.71 1.89 -11.18
CA TYR A 189 22.76 0.66 -10.38
C TYR A 189 21.36 0.13 -10.01
N PRO A 190 20.44 -0.11 -10.97
CA PRO A 190 19.05 -0.43 -10.68
C PRO A 190 18.85 -1.76 -9.94
N VAL A 191 19.62 -2.80 -10.32
CA VAL A 191 19.54 -4.13 -9.70
C VAL A 191 20.13 -4.10 -8.29
N GLU A 192 21.25 -3.42 -8.10
CA GLU A 192 21.91 -3.25 -6.80
C GLU A 192 21.03 -2.44 -5.83
N ALA A 193 20.34 -1.40 -6.31
CA ALA A 193 19.42 -0.62 -5.52
C ALA A 193 18.25 -1.49 -5.00
N LEU A 194 17.64 -2.30 -5.87
CA LEU A 194 16.58 -3.21 -5.47
C LEU A 194 17.08 -4.26 -4.46
N LYS A 195 18.22 -4.91 -4.74
CA LYS A 195 18.82 -5.89 -3.80
C LYS A 195 19.13 -5.27 -2.45
N THR A 196 19.65 -4.04 -2.44
CA THR A 196 19.98 -3.32 -1.21
C THR A 196 18.71 -3.01 -0.41
N MET A 197 17.67 -2.51 -1.07
CA MET A 197 16.39 -2.23 -0.43
C MET A 197 15.75 -3.49 0.18
N SER A 198 15.75 -4.61 -0.57
CA SER A 198 15.26 -5.90 -0.10
C SER A 198 16.06 -6.39 1.12
N ALA A 199 17.39 -6.34 1.06
CA ALA A 199 18.24 -6.77 2.17
C ALA A 199 18.02 -5.94 3.45
N ILE A 200 17.81 -4.63 3.33
CA ILE A 200 17.48 -3.77 4.48
C ILE A 200 16.12 -4.16 5.04
N ALA A 201 15.11 -4.36 4.17
CA ALA A 201 13.77 -4.74 4.58
C ALA A 201 13.76 -6.08 5.33
N GLU A 202 14.35 -7.11 4.74
CA GLU A 202 14.45 -8.45 5.34
C GLU A 202 15.19 -8.41 6.68
N ARG A 203 16.30 -7.66 6.75
CA ARG A 203 17.05 -7.53 7.99
C ARG A 203 16.24 -6.85 9.08
N THR A 204 15.55 -5.75 8.74
CA THR A 204 14.72 -4.97 9.69
C THR A 204 13.55 -5.80 10.19
N GLU A 205 12.86 -6.53 9.32
CA GLU A 205 11.72 -7.37 9.70
C GLU A 205 12.10 -8.57 10.56
N ASN A 206 13.35 -9.03 10.45
CA ASN A 206 13.87 -10.13 11.26
C ASN A 206 14.51 -9.69 12.60
N GLU A 207 14.60 -8.39 12.89
CA GLU A 207 15.05 -7.92 14.21
C GLU A 207 14.06 -8.33 15.29
N PRO A 208 14.52 -8.93 16.42
CA PRO A 208 13.64 -9.45 17.45
C PRO A 208 12.69 -8.40 18.01
N HIS A 209 13.20 -7.20 18.31
CA HIS A 209 12.41 -6.09 18.83
C HIS A 209 11.24 -5.70 17.89
N TYR A 210 11.50 -5.59 16.59
CA TYR A 210 10.44 -5.30 15.61
C TYR A 210 9.41 -6.45 15.53
N ARG A 211 9.87 -7.70 15.54
CA ARG A 211 8.98 -8.87 15.46
C ARG A 211 8.03 -8.96 16.65
N ASP A 212 8.49 -8.59 17.83
CA ASP A 212 7.68 -8.63 19.04
C ASP A 212 6.67 -7.49 19.12
N GLU A 213 7.02 -6.30 18.60
CA GLU A 213 6.20 -5.08 18.70
C GLU A 213 5.33 -4.79 17.46
N ARG A 214 5.58 -5.47 16.32
CA ARG A 214 4.87 -5.19 15.07
C ARG A 214 3.39 -5.56 15.08
N PHE A 215 3.00 -6.50 15.93
CA PHE A 215 1.60 -6.88 16.04
C PHE A 215 0.78 -5.70 16.57
N LYS A 216 -0.22 -5.31 15.79
CA LYS A 216 -1.08 -4.16 16.12
C LYS A 216 -2.35 -4.62 16.82
N GLU A 217 -2.71 -3.96 17.91
CA GLU A 217 -3.97 -4.20 18.59
C GLU A 217 -5.14 -3.57 17.81
N ALA A 218 -6.32 -4.17 17.96
CA ALA A 218 -7.54 -3.61 17.39
C ALA A 218 -8.00 -2.40 18.22
N HIS A 219 -8.29 -1.29 17.57
CA HIS A 219 -8.75 -0.08 18.22
C HIS A 219 -10.09 0.41 17.65
N GLY A 220 -10.94 0.96 18.50
CA GLY A 220 -12.22 1.55 18.11
C GLY A 220 -13.30 0.51 17.78
N GLN A 221 -14.31 0.94 17.02
CA GLN A 221 -15.39 0.07 16.57
C GLN A 221 -14.93 -0.73 15.35
N ILE A 222 -14.89 -2.06 15.48
CA ILE A 222 -14.46 -2.99 14.44
C ILE A 222 -15.64 -3.83 13.92
N SER A 223 -15.59 -4.22 12.65
CA SER A 223 -16.56 -5.13 12.05
C SER A 223 -16.33 -6.59 12.49
N VAL A 224 -17.32 -7.45 12.27
CA VAL A 224 -17.17 -8.90 12.51
C VAL A 224 -15.97 -9.47 11.75
N SER A 225 -15.80 -9.10 10.49
CA SER A 225 -14.65 -9.56 9.67
C SER A 225 -13.31 -9.08 10.22
N ASP A 226 -13.23 -7.85 10.72
CA ASP A 226 -12.02 -7.29 11.31
C ASP A 226 -11.69 -7.97 12.64
N ALA A 227 -12.70 -8.17 13.51
CA ALA A 227 -12.55 -8.93 14.77
C ALA A 227 -12.09 -10.37 14.52
N THR A 228 -12.67 -11.05 13.51
CA THR A 228 -12.29 -12.41 13.13
C THR A 228 -10.84 -12.46 12.63
N ALA A 229 -10.42 -11.50 11.80
CA ALA A 229 -9.03 -11.43 11.31
C ALA A 229 -8.05 -11.19 12.46
N HIS A 230 -8.37 -10.28 13.39
CA HIS A 230 -7.56 -10.05 14.59
C HIS A 230 -7.43 -11.32 15.45
N ALA A 231 -8.55 -11.97 15.74
CA ALA A 231 -8.57 -13.23 16.52
C ALA A 231 -7.79 -14.35 15.80
N ALA A 232 -7.86 -14.45 14.47
CA ALA A 232 -7.09 -15.43 13.71
C ALA A 232 -5.58 -15.20 13.84
N CYS A 233 -5.12 -13.95 13.81
CA CYS A 233 -3.72 -13.60 14.02
C CYS A 233 -3.24 -13.94 15.44
N LEU A 234 -4.04 -13.64 16.47
CA LEU A 234 -3.75 -14.01 17.85
C LEU A 234 -3.70 -15.54 18.02
N THR A 235 -4.72 -16.24 17.51
CA THR A 235 -4.76 -17.70 17.55
C THR A 235 -3.52 -18.31 16.90
N ALA A 236 -3.12 -17.81 15.72
CA ALA A 236 -1.95 -18.31 15.01
C ALA A 236 -0.66 -18.13 15.82
N LYS A 237 -0.53 -17.01 16.53
CA LYS A 237 0.59 -16.75 17.45
C LYS A 237 0.57 -17.72 18.65
N ASP A 238 -0.59 -17.87 19.30
CA ASP A 238 -0.73 -18.65 20.55
C ASP A 238 -0.48 -20.16 20.33
N VAL A 239 -0.95 -20.69 19.19
CA VAL A 239 -0.72 -22.11 18.84
C VAL A 239 0.58 -22.33 18.06
N ASN A 240 1.39 -21.30 17.85
CA ASN A 240 2.60 -21.32 17.02
C ASN A 240 2.36 -21.96 15.65
N ALA A 241 1.30 -21.52 14.97
CA ALA A 241 0.95 -22.02 13.62
C ALA A 241 2.06 -21.71 12.63
N ALA A 242 2.25 -22.61 11.64
CA ALA A 242 3.22 -22.39 10.56
C ALA A 242 2.77 -21.29 9.59
N ALA A 243 1.46 -21.15 9.36
CA ALA A 243 0.87 -20.12 8.51
C ALA A 243 -0.58 -19.80 8.90
N ILE A 244 -1.04 -18.61 8.46
CA ILE A 244 -2.46 -18.27 8.40
C ILE A 244 -2.89 -18.47 6.94
N VAL A 245 -3.85 -19.38 6.70
CA VAL A 245 -4.43 -19.61 5.39
C VAL A 245 -5.78 -18.93 5.31
N THR A 246 -6.00 -18.09 4.32
CA THR A 246 -7.31 -17.45 4.11
C THR A 246 -7.83 -17.70 2.72
N VAL A 247 -9.14 -17.93 2.60
CA VAL A 247 -9.84 -17.96 1.31
C VAL A 247 -10.69 -16.73 1.18
N SER A 248 -10.50 -15.96 0.11
CA SER A 248 -11.15 -14.67 -0.06
C SER A 248 -11.43 -14.38 -1.53
N GLU A 249 -12.66 -14.07 -1.89
CA GLU A 249 -13.03 -13.68 -3.27
C GLU A 249 -12.42 -12.32 -3.65
N SER A 250 -12.61 -11.30 -2.82
CA SER A 250 -12.16 -9.92 -3.09
C SER A 250 -10.79 -9.58 -2.50
N GLY A 251 -10.14 -10.52 -1.79
CA GLY A 251 -8.91 -10.29 -1.05
C GLY A 251 -9.10 -9.51 0.26
N ASN A 252 -10.33 -9.17 0.66
CA ASN A 252 -10.57 -8.33 1.84
C ASN A 252 -10.06 -8.99 3.14
N THR A 253 -10.37 -10.28 3.36
CA THR A 253 -9.88 -11.01 4.54
C THR A 253 -8.36 -11.01 4.63
N ALA A 254 -7.68 -11.23 3.50
CA ALA A 254 -6.22 -11.20 3.46
C ALA A 254 -5.67 -9.80 3.85
N ARG A 255 -6.28 -8.71 3.36
CA ARG A 255 -5.89 -7.34 3.75
C ARG A 255 -6.14 -7.06 5.23
N LEU A 256 -7.25 -7.56 5.80
CA LEU A 256 -7.52 -7.43 7.24
C LEU A 256 -6.48 -8.18 8.08
N LEU A 257 -6.08 -9.40 7.67
CA LEU A 257 -4.98 -10.11 8.33
C LEU A 257 -3.66 -9.35 8.22
N SER A 258 -3.32 -8.85 7.03
CA SER A 258 -2.12 -8.05 6.77
C SER A 258 -2.05 -6.79 7.64
N LYS A 259 -3.19 -6.13 7.90
CA LYS A 259 -3.31 -4.99 8.80
C LYS A 259 -2.66 -5.28 10.17
N TYR A 260 -2.93 -6.44 10.75
CA TYR A 260 -2.46 -6.79 12.11
C TYR A 260 -1.01 -7.26 12.18
N ARG A 261 -0.29 -7.35 11.05
CA ARG A 261 1.15 -7.69 11.02
C ARG A 261 1.50 -8.98 11.80
N PRO A 262 0.83 -10.11 11.55
CA PRO A 262 1.13 -11.34 12.26
C PRO A 262 2.59 -11.78 12.04
N THR A 263 3.12 -12.60 12.96
CA THR A 263 4.44 -13.20 12.79
C THR A 263 4.43 -14.36 11.78
N GLN A 264 3.28 -14.99 11.60
CA GLN A 264 3.07 -16.06 10.65
C GLN A 264 2.84 -15.51 9.24
N PRO A 265 3.34 -16.17 8.20
CA PRO A 265 3.02 -15.82 6.82
C PRO A 265 1.53 -15.96 6.54
N ILE A 266 0.99 -15.05 5.72
CA ILE A 266 -0.41 -15.08 5.29
C ILE A 266 -0.47 -15.67 3.89
N ILE A 267 -1.11 -16.83 3.74
CA ILE A 267 -1.35 -17.49 2.47
C ILE A 267 -2.79 -17.21 2.05
N ALA A 268 -2.97 -16.37 1.04
CA ALA A 268 -4.28 -15.99 0.54
C ALA A 268 -4.65 -16.81 -0.70
N CYS A 269 -5.61 -17.71 -0.55
CA CYS A 269 -6.19 -18.44 -1.68
C CYS A 269 -7.32 -17.62 -2.29
N VAL A 270 -7.18 -17.24 -3.55
CA VAL A 270 -8.14 -16.41 -4.30
C VAL A 270 -8.53 -17.08 -5.61
N MET A 271 -9.67 -16.69 -6.18
CA MET A 271 -10.22 -17.31 -7.39
C MET A 271 -10.01 -16.45 -8.64
N ASP A 272 -9.61 -15.21 -8.45
CA ASP A 272 -9.44 -14.21 -9.50
C ASP A 272 -7.99 -13.77 -9.61
N GLU A 273 -7.43 -13.75 -10.84
CA GLU A 273 -6.05 -13.37 -11.11
C GLU A 273 -5.77 -11.88 -10.82
N GLN A 274 -6.73 -11.00 -11.06
CA GLN A 274 -6.58 -9.58 -10.75
C GLN A 274 -6.49 -9.37 -9.24
N VAL A 275 -7.35 -10.03 -8.47
CA VAL A 275 -7.28 -10.02 -6.99
C VAL A 275 -5.94 -10.57 -6.51
N GLN A 276 -5.44 -11.67 -7.12
CA GLN A 276 -4.12 -12.22 -6.81
C GLN A 276 -3.02 -11.16 -7.00
N ARG A 277 -2.98 -10.48 -8.14
CA ARG A 277 -1.98 -9.44 -8.42
C ARG A 277 -2.14 -8.23 -7.49
N GLN A 278 -3.38 -7.82 -7.21
CA GLN A 278 -3.66 -6.70 -6.30
C GLN A 278 -3.22 -6.94 -4.85
N LEU A 279 -3.22 -8.19 -4.40
CA LEU A 279 -2.74 -8.55 -3.05
C LEU A 279 -1.22 -8.37 -2.89
N SER A 280 -0.45 -8.30 -3.98
CA SER A 280 1.00 -8.07 -3.94
C SER A 280 1.40 -6.74 -3.29
N LEU A 281 0.48 -5.76 -3.22
CA LEU A 281 0.72 -4.50 -2.49
C LEU A 281 0.53 -4.63 -0.98
N SER A 282 -0.08 -5.70 -0.51
CA SER A 282 -0.39 -5.91 0.90
C SER A 282 0.74 -6.64 1.60
N TRP A 283 1.16 -6.11 2.75
CA TRP A 283 2.28 -6.65 3.52
C TRP A 283 2.05 -8.10 3.96
N GLY A 284 3.08 -8.94 3.84
CA GLY A 284 3.12 -10.30 4.39
C GLY A 284 2.17 -11.31 3.72
N ILE A 285 1.57 -10.97 2.58
CA ILE A 285 0.66 -11.86 1.84
C ILE A 285 1.39 -12.56 0.70
N THR A 286 1.24 -13.87 0.65
CA THR A 286 1.48 -14.68 -0.54
C THR A 286 0.13 -15.15 -1.08
N SER A 287 -0.20 -14.78 -2.32
CA SER A 287 -1.47 -15.12 -2.95
C SER A 287 -1.34 -16.30 -3.91
N LEU A 288 -2.27 -17.27 -3.81
CA LEU A 288 -2.34 -18.46 -4.63
C LEU A 288 -3.70 -18.56 -5.31
N LEU A 289 -3.73 -18.96 -6.59
CA LEU A 289 -4.97 -19.20 -7.30
C LEU A 289 -5.56 -20.56 -6.90
N MET A 290 -6.84 -20.57 -6.55
CA MET A 290 -7.60 -21.74 -6.15
C MET A 290 -8.93 -21.81 -6.92
N GLY A 291 -9.38 -23.01 -7.25
CA GLY A 291 -10.72 -23.18 -7.80
C GLY A 291 -11.83 -22.98 -6.75
N PRO A 292 -13.10 -22.87 -7.16
CA PRO A 292 -14.23 -22.73 -6.25
C PRO A 292 -14.42 -24.00 -5.41
N ALA A 293 -14.72 -23.83 -4.12
CA ALA A 293 -15.08 -24.91 -3.20
C ALA A 293 -16.61 -24.97 -3.04
N ARG A 294 -17.14 -26.19 -2.83
CA ARG A 294 -18.59 -26.45 -2.70
C ARG A 294 -19.06 -26.49 -1.25
N SER A 295 -18.14 -26.68 -0.33
CA SER A 295 -18.42 -26.74 1.11
C SER A 295 -17.26 -26.15 1.92
N THR A 296 -17.51 -25.89 3.20
CA THR A 296 -16.48 -25.39 4.12
C THR A 296 -15.35 -26.40 4.30
N ASP A 297 -15.66 -27.70 4.36
CA ASP A 297 -14.63 -28.75 4.51
C ASP A 297 -13.75 -28.82 3.26
N GLU A 298 -14.35 -28.84 2.07
CA GLU A 298 -13.61 -28.80 0.79
C GLU A 298 -12.74 -27.53 0.68
N LEU A 299 -13.25 -26.37 1.13
CA LEU A 299 -12.51 -25.12 1.14
C LEU A 299 -11.23 -25.22 1.99
N ILE A 300 -11.35 -25.81 3.19
CA ILE A 300 -10.22 -26.01 4.10
C ILE A 300 -9.20 -26.97 3.50
N GLU A 301 -9.66 -28.13 3.01
CA GLU A 301 -8.81 -29.16 2.40
C GLU A 301 -8.07 -28.60 1.17
N MET A 302 -8.78 -27.95 0.25
CA MET A 302 -8.18 -27.38 -0.96
C MET A 302 -7.16 -26.29 -0.66
N SER A 303 -7.48 -25.36 0.26
CA SER A 303 -6.60 -24.24 0.57
C SER A 303 -5.33 -24.67 1.31
N THR A 304 -5.44 -25.61 2.26
CA THR A 304 -4.29 -26.14 2.98
C THR A 304 -3.43 -27.04 2.10
N ALA A 305 -4.03 -27.90 1.26
CA ALA A 305 -3.31 -28.71 0.27
C ALA A 305 -2.57 -27.82 -0.77
N LEU A 306 -3.18 -26.70 -1.19
CA LEU A 306 -2.55 -25.77 -2.11
C LEU A 306 -1.35 -25.07 -1.45
N ALA A 307 -1.48 -24.64 -0.18
CA ALA A 307 -0.38 -24.08 0.59
C ALA A 307 0.75 -25.09 0.79
N GLN A 308 0.42 -26.36 1.08
CA GLN A 308 1.39 -27.44 1.23
C GLN A 308 2.11 -27.73 -0.09
N LYS A 309 1.39 -27.86 -1.20
CA LYS A 309 1.98 -28.06 -2.54
C LYS A 309 3.00 -27.00 -2.93
N ASN A 310 2.79 -25.75 -2.45
CA ASN A 310 3.69 -24.63 -2.70
C ASN A 310 4.77 -24.46 -1.62
N GLY A 311 4.90 -25.39 -0.66
CA GLY A 311 5.97 -25.41 0.34
C GLY A 311 5.77 -24.46 1.52
N TYR A 312 4.57 -23.94 1.73
CA TYR A 312 4.25 -23.04 2.86
C TYR A 312 3.75 -23.80 4.09
N LEU A 313 3.37 -25.06 3.95
CA LEU A 313 2.93 -25.94 5.03
C LEU A 313 3.54 -27.34 4.84
N HIS A 314 3.80 -28.04 5.96
CA HIS A 314 4.32 -29.39 5.96
C HIS A 314 3.47 -30.32 6.84
N ASN A 315 3.56 -31.63 6.61
CA ASN A 315 2.84 -32.61 7.42
C ASN A 315 3.14 -32.46 8.90
N GLY A 316 2.11 -32.48 9.72
CA GLY A 316 2.21 -32.34 11.18
C GLY A 316 2.27 -30.88 11.67
N GLU A 317 2.31 -29.89 10.81
CA GLU A 317 2.23 -28.49 11.18
C GLU A 317 0.80 -28.03 11.42
N LEU A 318 0.63 -27.02 12.27
CA LEU A 318 -0.65 -26.36 12.47
C LEU A 318 -0.79 -25.14 11.53
N ALA A 319 -1.96 -25.03 10.90
CA ALA A 319 -2.39 -23.84 10.16
C ALA A 319 -3.65 -23.26 10.81
N VAL A 320 -3.74 -21.92 10.84
CA VAL A 320 -4.99 -21.23 11.16
C VAL A 320 -5.69 -20.87 9.86
N VAL A 321 -6.86 -21.48 9.62
CA VAL A 321 -7.66 -21.22 8.42
C VAL A 321 -8.78 -20.24 8.76
N THR A 322 -8.94 -19.18 7.93
CA THR A 322 -10.04 -18.22 8.08
C THR A 322 -10.73 -17.96 6.75
N ALA A 323 -12.05 -17.87 6.79
CA ALA A 323 -12.89 -17.65 5.61
C ALA A 323 -14.26 -17.06 5.98
N GLY A 324 -15.02 -16.69 4.96
CA GLY A 324 -16.45 -16.38 5.08
C GLY A 324 -17.31 -17.64 4.93
N VAL A 325 -18.25 -17.82 5.84
CA VAL A 325 -19.25 -18.90 5.80
C VAL A 325 -20.65 -18.29 5.85
N PRO A 326 -21.58 -18.69 4.95
CA PRO A 326 -21.48 -19.73 3.91
C PRO A 326 -20.53 -19.35 2.78
N VAL A 327 -19.95 -20.40 2.14
CA VAL A 327 -19.03 -20.23 0.99
C VAL A 327 -19.75 -19.51 -0.16
N GLY A 328 -19.03 -18.64 -0.88
CA GLY A 328 -19.58 -17.87 -2.02
C GLY A 328 -20.30 -16.57 -1.63
N VAL A 329 -20.23 -16.15 -0.36
CA VAL A 329 -20.75 -14.84 0.09
C VAL A 329 -19.59 -13.93 0.45
N SER A 330 -19.32 -12.94 -0.40
CA SER A 330 -18.22 -12.00 -0.20
C SER A 330 -18.44 -11.08 1.03
N GLY A 331 -17.36 -10.73 1.75
CA GLY A 331 -17.39 -9.79 2.86
C GLY A 331 -17.83 -10.36 4.22
N THR A 332 -18.01 -11.66 4.35
CA THR A 332 -18.56 -12.34 5.54
C THR A 332 -17.52 -13.13 6.34
N THR A 333 -16.27 -12.67 6.44
CA THR A 333 -15.24 -13.38 7.25
C THR A 333 -15.73 -13.56 8.68
N ASN A 334 -16.04 -14.83 9.06
CA ASN A 334 -16.67 -15.15 10.36
C ASN A 334 -16.26 -16.51 10.91
N MET A 335 -15.28 -17.18 10.26
CA MET A 335 -14.81 -18.52 10.67
C MET A 335 -13.30 -18.49 10.95
N ILE A 336 -12.91 -19.17 12.01
CA ILE A 336 -11.53 -19.54 12.32
C ILE A 336 -11.49 -21.02 12.62
N LYS A 337 -10.56 -21.75 12.00
CA LYS A 337 -10.33 -23.18 12.29
C LYS A 337 -8.83 -23.43 12.41
N ILE A 338 -8.44 -24.09 13.49
CA ILE A 338 -7.09 -24.66 13.62
C ILE A 338 -7.11 -26.00 12.90
N HIS A 339 -6.22 -26.17 11.94
CA HIS A 339 -6.10 -27.35 11.09
C HIS A 339 -4.70 -27.95 11.21
N MET A 340 -4.63 -29.25 11.45
CA MET A 340 -3.36 -30.00 11.39
C MET A 340 -3.19 -30.53 9.98
N VAL A 341 -2.08 -30.19 9.36
CA VAL A 341 -1.73 -30.62 7.99
C VAL A 341 -1.36 -32.09 8.02
N GLY A 342 -2.10 -32.88 7.24
CA GLY A 342 -1.95 -34.33 7.15
C GLY A 342 -1.10 -34.83 6.00
#